data_ff8401cc65ea7939df564a199ba207f7
#
_entry.id   ff8401cc65ea7939df564a199ba207f7
#
_cell.length_a   1.000
_cell.length_b   1.000
_cell.length_c   1.000
_cell.angle_alpha   90.00
_cell.angle_beta   90.00
_cell.angle_gamma   90.00
#
_symmetry.space_group_name_H-M   'P 1'
#
loop_
_entity.id
_entity.type
_entity.pdbx_description
1 polymer ?
#
loop_
_entity_poly.entity_id
_entity_poly.type
_entity_poly.pdbx_seq_one_letter_code
_entity_poly.pdbx_strand_id
1 'polypeptide(L)'
;MDDVLIECSPGISGDMLLGAFYDLGVPKKVIEQPLIDLGLKDLYQLKFKESKSCSIRGIKAKVENIDCSPIKRTWRSIKELILNGHLEDKLKKIIYEVFESLAIAEGKVHGIKSDEVHFHEIGAIDSLVDIIGVCAALNYLNPRRVYCNEPMLGKGFVQTEHGKLSVPPPAVIELIRQKNIKVLSSLNSIDGELSTPTGIALLANLVDYLEPPSKYSVNSYGVGIGDLKFTFPNLVRVYKITSFEDFSMNVNKYISPKCEEISIQEAWIDDQTPEDISNFVEKLRIEGAYDVSYQAINMKKNRIGFSIQVILPIEKKEFFRRLWFDYSNTIGVRERTQSRWILLRRRGECSTTFGNINVKQTLKPDGSITMKPENDEVLRIQLEHKISTYEIRKIIKESSKKFKAFENWK
;
A
#
# COMPACT_ATOMS: atom_id res chain seq x y z
N MET A 1 -3.28 -12.02 21.59
CA MET A 1 -3.87 -10.76 21.09
C MET A 1 -4.53 -11.08 19.78
N ASP A 2 -5.79 -10.69 19.61
CA ASP A 2 -6.54 -10.90 18.38
C ASP A 2 -6.11 -9.90 17.30
N ASP A 3 -6.33 -10.26 16.05
CA ASP A 3 -6.28 -9.33 14.93
C ASP A 3 -7.70 -8.78 14.69
N VAL A 4 -7.81 -7.65 14.03
CA VAL A 4 -9.08 -7.09 13.58
C VAL A 4 -9.15 -7.12 12.06
N LEU A 5 -10.28 -7.57 11.51
CA LEU A 5 -10.58 -7.48 10.09
C LEU A 5 -11.81 -6.59 9.90
N ILE A 6 -11.69 -5.55 9.09
CA ILE A 6 -12.77 -4.66 8.70
C ILE A 6 -13.22 -5.07 7.29
N GLU A 7 -14.44 -5.53 7.17
CA GLU A 7 -15.07 -5.81 5.88
C GLU A 7 -15.96 -4.63 5.49
N CYS A 8 -15.50 -3.85 4.53
CA CYS A 8 -16.12 -2.62 4.07
C CYS A 8 -16.71 -2.71 2.65
N SER A 9 -17.09 -3.90 2.22
CA SER A 9 -17.89 -4.05 1.00
C SER A 9 -19.38 -4.04 1.37
N PRO A 10 -20.14 -3.06 0.90
CA PRO A 10 -19.92 -2.22 -0.29
C PRO A 10 -19.27 -0.87 -0.04
N GLY A 11 -19.06 -0.41 1.19
CA GLY A 11 -18.46 0.90 1.47
C GLY A 11 -18.16 1.10 2.95
N ILE A 12 -17.69 2.30 3.33
CA ILE A 12 -17.24 2.61 4.70
C ILE A 12 -17.54 4.06 5.07
N SER A 13 -18.09 4.24 6.28
CA SER A 13 -18.28 5.54 6.92
C SER A 13 -17.99 5.46 8.42
N GLY A 14 -17.81 6.60 9.07
CA GLY A 14 -17.46 6.64 10.48
C GLY A 14 -18.57 6.08 11.38
N ASP A 15 -19.83 6.46 11.13
CA ASP A 15 -21.01 5.97 11.87
C ASP A 15 -21.21 4.45 11.73
N MET A 16 -20.94 3.88 10.52
CA MET A 16 -20.97 2.44 10.32
C MET A 16 -19.90 1.73 11.13
N LEU A 17 -18.68 2.26 11.18
CA LEU A 17 -17.61 1.72 12.01
C LEU A 17 -17.94 1.81 13.51
N LEU A 18 -18.47 2.94 13.98
CA LEU A 18 -18.94 3.09 15.37
C LEU A 18 -20.00 2.04 15.72
N GLY A 19 -21.00 1.86 14.86
CA GLY A 19 -22.03 0.86 15.02
C GLY A 19 -21.45 -0.56 15.11
N ALA A 20 -20.51 -0.89 14.23
CA ALA A 20 -19.86 -2.21 14.19
C ALA A 20 -19.00 -2.47 15.44
N PHE A 21 -18.22 -1.49 15.90
CA PHE A 21 -17.44 -1.64 17.13
C PHE A 21 -18.31 -1.78 18.37
N TYR A 22 -19.41 -1.03 18.46
CA TYR A 22 -20.36 -1.17 19.55
C TYR A 22 -21.04 -2.55 19.54
N ASP A 23 -21.45 -3.04 18.37
CA ASP A 23 -22.03 -4.39 18.21
C ASP A 23 -21.04 -5.50 18.52
N LEU A 24 -19.76 -5.29 18.25
CA LEU A 24 -18.65 -6.19 18.61
C LEU A 24 -18.43 -6.29 20.13
N GLY A 25 -19.05 -5.41 20.92
CA GLY A 25 -18.97 -5.40 22.37
C GLY A 25 -18.05 -4.33 22.96
N VAL A 26 -17.59 -3.34 22.16
CA VAL A 26 -16.88 -2.19 22.72
C VAL A 26 -17.86 -1.36 23.55
N PRO A 27 -17.59 -1.11 24.84
CA PRO A 27 -18.50 -0.34 25.71
C PRO A 27 -18.66 1.09 25.18
N LYS A 28 -19.91 1.61 25.20
CA LYS A 28 -20.20 3.00 24.83
C LYS A 28 -19.34 4.00 25.59
N LYS A 29 -19.06 3.76 26.87
CA LYS A 29 -18.20 4.59 27.71
C LYS A 29 -16.78 4.74 27.13
N VAL A 30 -16.22 3.68 26.54
CA VAL A 30 -14.89 3.71 25.89
C VAL A 30 -14.90 4.64 24.69
N ILE A 31 -15.97 4.61 23.89
CA ILE A 31 -16.16 5.46 22.71
C ILE A 31 -16.30 6.92 23.11
N GLU A 32 -17.07 7.21 24.17
CA GLU A 32 -17.39 8.59 24.57
C GLU A 32 -16.34 9.22 25.50
N GLN A 33 -15.55 8.45 26.24
CA GLN A 33 -14.61 9.00 27.23
C GLN A 33 -13.62 10.01 26.62
N PRO A 34 -12.96 9.77 25.50
CA PRO A 34 -12.07 10.75 24.88
C PRO A 34 -12.77 12.05 24.46
N LEU A 35 -14.02 11.96 24.03
CA LEU A 35 -14.83 13.13 23.69
C LEU A 35 -15.17 13.96 24.92
N ILE A 36 -15.42 13.30 26.06
CA ILE A 36 -15.63 13.96 27.36
C ILE A 36 -14.35 14.64 27.80
N ASP A 37 -13.21 13.97 27.71
CA ASP A 37 -11.89 14.49 28.08
C ASP A 37 -11.45 15.69 27.22
N LEU A 38 -12.00 15.78 26.00
CA LEU A 38 -11.83 16.92 25.09
C LEU A 38 -12.88 18.05 25.30
N GLY A 39 -13.79 17.92 26.30
CA GLY A 39 -14.80 18.92 26.58
C GLY A 39 -15.95 19.00 25.58
N LEU A 40 -16.18 17.90 24.79
CA LEU A 40 -17.22 17.88 23.74
C LEU A 40 -18.55 17.30 24.22
N LYS A 41 -18.67 16.90 25.52
CA LYS A 41 -19.79 16.12 26.05
C LYS A 41 -21.17 16.78 25.82
N ASP A 42 -21.26 18.07 25.96
CA ASP A 42 -22.56 18.82 25.95
C ASP A 42 -22.95 19.21 24.51
N LEU A 43 -22.15 18.90 23.50
CA LEU A 43 -22.38 19.30 22.12
C LEU A 43 -23.12 18.25 21.30
N TYR A 44 -23.16 16.97 21.77
CA TYR A 44 -23.75 15.88 21.03
C TYR A 44 -24.46 14.87 21.93
N GLN A 45 -25.33 14.07 21.30
CA GLN A 45 -25.88 12.86 21.88
C GLN A 45 -25.63 11.68 20.94
N LEU A 46 -24.80 10.71 21.41
CA LEU A 46 -24.55 9.48 20.65
C LEU A 46 -25.57 8.40 21.06
N LYS A 47 -26.29 7.87 20.08
CA LYS A 47 -27.29 6.80 20.24
C LYS A 47 -26.89 5.59 19.39
N PHE A 48 -27.00 4.41 19.99
CA PHE A 48 -26.88 3.13 19.27
C PHE A 48 -28.25 2.45 19.25
N LYS A 49 -28.72 2.12 18.06
CA LYS A 49 -30.03 1.49 17.86
C LYS A 49 -29.90 0.26 17.01
N GLU A 50 -30.49 -0.85 17.47
CA GLU A 50 -30.62 -2.03 16.60
C GLU A 50 -31.48 -1.70 15.38
N SER A 51 -31.00 -2.09 14.21
CA SER A 51 -31.63 -1.84 12.94
C SER A 51 -31.39 -2.99 11.97
N LYS A 52 -32.02 -2.94 10.78
CA LYS A 52 -31.85 -3.95 9.73
C LYS A 52 -31.58 -3.27 8.40
N SER A 53 -30.65 -3.84 7.62
CA SER A 53 -30.41 -3.50 6.22
C SER A 53 -30.63 -4.76 5.38
N CYS A 54 -31.59 -4.76 4.46
CA CYS A 54 -32.01 -5.94 3.69
C CYS A 54 -32.17 -7.22 4.57
N SER A 55 -32.88 -7.09 5.69
CA SER A 55 -33.14 -8.15 6.68
C SER A 55 -31.92 -8.56 7.54
N ILE A 56 -30.73 -8.05 7.29
CA ILE A 56 -29.54 -8.30 8.11
C ILE A 56 -29.56 -7.38 9.33
N ARG A 57 -29.46 -7.93 10.53
CA ARG A 57 -29.41 -7.22 11.81
C ARG A 57 -28.05 -6.54 11.97
N GLY A 58 -28.01 -5.35 12.56
CA GLY A 58 -26.80 -4.65 12.99
C GLY A 58 -27.15 -3.44 13.83
N ILE A 59 -26.15 -2.67 14.20
CA ILE A 59 -26.31 -1.45 14.98
C ILE A 59 -26.11 -0.22 14.09
N LYS A 60 -27.05 0.72 14.21
CA LYS A 60 -26.94 2.05 13.64
C LYS A 60 -26.46 3.01 14.73
N ALA A 61 -25.32 3.64 14.53
CA ALA A 61 -24.87 4.75 15.34
C ALA A 61 -25.50 6.03 14.81
N LYS A 62 -25.98 6.90 15.69
CA LYS A 62 -26.52 8.21 15.33
C LYS A 62 -26.00 9.27 16.29
N VAL A 63 -25.34 10.26 15.74
CA VAL A 63 -24.91 11.45 16.45
C VAL A 63 -25.96 12.54 16.24
N GLU A 64 -26.57 13.01 17.31
CA GLU A 64 -27.50 14.13 17.29
C GLU A 64 -26.79 15.35 17.85
N ASN A 65 -26.74 16.44 17.09
CA ASN A 65 -26.19 17.72 17.53
C ASN A 65 -27.17 18.37 18.54
N ILE A 66 -26.66 18.71 19.69
CA ILE A 66 -27.46 19.40 20.77
C ILE A 66 -27.35 20.94 20.61
N ASP A 67 -26.21 21.42 20.13
CA ASP A 67 -25.99 22.83 19.91
C ASP A 67 -26.57 23.28 18.58
N CYS A 68 -27.47 24.23 18.58
CA CYS A 68 -28.11 24.80 17.40
C CYS A 68 -27.20 25.72 16.56
N SER A 69 -26.01 26.03 17.08
CA SER A 69 -25.04 26.89 16.39
C SER A 69 -23.96 26.03 15.73
N PRO A 70 -23.92 25.93 14.38
CA PRO A 70 -22.87 25.18 13.72
C PRO A 70 -21.51 25.85 13.95
N ILE A 71 -20.73 25.33 14.88
CA ILE A 71 -19.34 25.77 15.08
C ILE A 71 -18.52 25.27 13.90
N LYS A 72 -18.19 26.14 12.96
CA LYS A 72 -17.25 25.84 11.89
C LYS A 72 -15.84 25.73 12.47
N ARG A 73 -15.32 24.51 12.54
CA ARG A 73 -13.99 24.24 13.08
C ARG A 73 -12.96 24.25 11.97
N THR A 74 -11.84 24.92 12.22
CA THR A 74 -10.66 24.86 11.37
C THR A 74 -9.79 23.69 11.78
N TRP A 75 -8.92 23.20 10.89
CA TRP A 75 -7.90 22.22 11.28
C TRP A 75 -7.07 22.71 12.47
N ARG A 76 -6.70 23.99 12.49
CA ARG A 76 -5.96 24.59 13.61
C ARG A 76 -6.69 24.41 14.96
N SER A 77 -7.98 24.70 15.00
CA SER A 77 -8.77 24.57 16.24
C SER A 77 -8.93 23.11 16.68
N ILE A 78 -9.08 22.17 15.75
CA ILE A 78 -9.14 20.73 16.06
C ILE A 78 -7.77 20.22 16.53
N LYS A 79 -6.71 20.65 15.89
CA LYS A 79 -5.33 20.33 16.28
C LYS A 79 -5.03 20.81 17.71
N GLU A 80 -5.37 22.03 18.03
CA GLU A 80 -5.22 22.60 19.38
C GLU A 80 -6.05 21.81 20.40
N LEU A 81 -7.29 21.46 20.07
CA LEU A 81 -8.17 20.65 20.91
C LEU A 81 -7.54 19.29 21.22
N ILE A 82 -7.01 18.60 20.21
CA ILE A 82 -6.37 17.28 20.38
C ILE A 82 -5.08 17.40 21.18
N LEU A 83 -4.20 18.35 20.86
CA LEU A 83 -2.89 18.49 21.50
C LEU A 83 -2.99 18.88 22.97
N ASN A 84 -3.93 19.77 23.31
CA ASN A 84 -4.15 20.26 24.68
C ASN A 84 -5.05 19.33 25.52
N GLY A 85 -5.74 18.38 24.89
CA GLY A 85 -6.64 17.44 25.57
C GLY A 85 -5.88 16.41 26.42
N HIS A 86 -6.54 15.95 27.49
CA HIS A 86 -6.00 14.92 28.40
C HIS A 86 -6.27 13.50 27.85
N LEU A 87 -5.67 13.18 26.69
CA LEU A 87 -5.77 11.86 26.08
C LEU A 87 -4.49 11.05 26.27
N GLU A 88 -4.61 9.72 26.27
CA GLU A 88 -3.45 8.83 26.17
C GLU A 88 -2.62 9.14 24.92
N ASP A 89 -1.28 9.19 25.02
CA ASP A 89 -0.40 9.61 23.93
C ASP A 89 -0.58 8.79 22.64
N LYS A 90 -0.79 7.47 22.78
CA LYS A 90 -1.05 6.60 21.64
C LYS A 90 -2.35 6.97 20.93
N LEU A 91 -3.43 7.16 21.68
CA LEU A 91 -4.74 7.55 21.14
C LEU A 91 -4.69 8.95 20.53
N LYS A 92 -4.06 9.90 21.21
CA LYS A 92 -3.84 11.26 20.72
C LYS A 92 -3.15 11.28 19.37
N LYS A 93 -2.09 10.49 19.21
CA LYS A 93 -1.34 10.37 17.96
C LYS A 93 -2.21 9.83 16.83
N ILE A 94 -2.96 8.76 17.08
CA ILE A 94 -3.83 8.14 16.08
C ILE A 94 -4.91 9.14 15.61
N ILE A 95 -5.59 9.80 16.53
CA ILE A 95 -6.62 10.80 16.22
C ILE A 95 -6.02 11.95 15.40
N TYR A 96 -4.85 12.45 15.82
CA TYR A 96 -4.14 13.50 15.10
C TYR A 96 -3.83 13.14 13.66
N GLU A 97 -3.28 11.92 13.41
CA GLU A 97 -2.91 11.44 12.08
C GLU A 97 -4.13 11.33 11.14
N VAL A 98 -5.30 10.90 11.65
CA VAL A 98 -6.53 10.84 10.86
C VAL A 98 -6.99 12.25 10.44
N PHE A 99 -7.07 13.19 11.37
CA PHE A 99 -7.49 14.57 11.06
C PHE A 99 -6.47 15.30 10.19
N GLU A 100 -5.18 15.08 10.39
CA GLU A 100 -4.12 15.66 9.56
C GLU A 100 -4.23 15.18 8.11
N SER A 101 -4.48 13.89 7.89
CA SER A 101 -4.66 13.34 6.55
C SER A 101 -5.87 13.95 5.82
N LEU A 102 -6.97 14.18 6.55
CA LEU A 102 -8.14 14.89 6.04
C LEU A 102 -7.82 16.36 5.71
N ALA A 103 -7.10 17.05 6.60
CA ALA A 103 -6.72 18.46 6.37
C ALA A 103 -5.79 18.63 5.17
N ILE A 104 -4.86 17.67 4.96
CA ILE A 104 -3.99 17.68 3.78
C ILE A 104 -4.81 17.43 2.51
N ALA A 105 -5.76 16.49 2.54
CA ALA A 105 -6.62 16.20 1.40
C ALA A 105 -7.49 17.40 1.01
N GLU A 106 -8.18 17.99 1.97
CA GLU A 106 -9.01 19.20 1.77
C GLU A 106 -8.17 20.40 1.31
N GLY A 107 -7.01 20.62 1.94
CA GLY A 107 -6.09 21.69 1.55
C GLY A 107 -5.67 21.56 0.08
N LYS A 108 -5.41 20.31 -0.37
CA LYS A 108 -5.08 20.04 -1.77
C LYS A 108 -6.24 20.31 -2.71
N VAL A 109 -7.45 19.93 -2.33
CA VAL A 109 -8.68 20.17 -3.12
C VAL A 109 -8.96 21.67 -3.26
N HIS A 110 -8.78 22.43 -2.20
CA HIS A 110 -9.04 23.87 -2.17
C HIS A 110 -7.85 24.74 -2.61
N GLY A 111 -6.67 24.17 -2.83
CA GLY A 111 -5.47 24.89 -3.21
C GLY A 111 -4.92 25.80 -2.09
N ILE A 112 -5.16 25.45 -0.82
CA ILE A 112 -4.72 26.18 0.37
C ILE A 112 -3.82 25.30 1.25
N LYS A 113 -3.08 25.91 2.20
CA LYS A 113 -2.31 25.15 3.19
C LYS A 113 -3.24 24.41 4.15
N SER A 114 -2.83 23.21 4.59
CA SER A 114 -3.64 22.40 5.53
C SER A 114 -4.02 23.16 6.79
N ASP A 115 -3.12 23.98 7.36
CA ASP A 115 -3.40 24.78 8.55
C ASP A 115 -4.47 25.88 8.35
N GLU A 116 -4.79 26.23 7.11
CA GLU A 116 -5.81 27.22 6.73
C GLU A 116 -7.15 26.57 6.36
N VAL A 117 -7.22 25.25 6.38
CA VAL A 117 -8.43 24.50 6.01
C VAL A 117 -9.55 24.75 7.00
N HIS A 118 -10.70 25.16 6.47
CA HIS A 118 -11.97 25.16 7.16
C HIS A 118 -12.71 23.87 6.80
N PHE A 119 -12.92 23.01 7.77
CA PHE A 119 -13.71 21.81 7.56
C PHE A 119 -15.19 22.17 7.48
N HIS A 120 -15.78 22.10 6.30
CA HIS A 120 -17.19 22.39 6.09
C HIS A 120 -18.08 21.26 6.60
N GLU A 121 -17.76 20.02 6.26
CA GLU A 121 -18.48 18.81 6.69
C GLU A 121 -17.74 18.08 7.81
N ILE A 122 -16.45 17.88 7.68
CA ILE A 122 -15.60 17.12 8.62
C ILE A 122 -15.43 17.84 9.98
N GLY A 123 -15.62 19.17 10.04
CA GLY A 123 -15.59 19.95 11.28
C GLY A 123 -16.89 19.89 12.10
N ALA A 124 -17.92 19.28 11.55
CA ALA A 124 -19.17 19.06 12.26
C ALA A 124 -18.98 18.07 13.42
N ILE A 125 -19.83 18.16 14.43
CA ILE A 125 -19.67 17.37 15.68
C ILE A 125 -19.81 15.86 15.43
N ASP A 126 -20.62 15.45 14.45
CA ASP A 126 -20.79 14.06 14.04
C ASP A 126 -19.49 13.43 13.55
N SER A 127 -18.76 14.11 12.65
CA SER A 127 -17.46 13.64 12.16
C SER A 127 -16.40 13.57 13.26
N LEU A 128 -16.42 14.51 14.22
CA LEU A 128 -15.54 14.46 15.40
C LEU A 128 -15.84 13.23 16.26
N VAL A 129 -17.12 12.97 16.53
CA VAL A 129 -17.56 11.80 17.31
C VAL A 129 -17.19 10.51 16.60
N ASP A 130 -17.42 10.45 15.30
CA ASP A 130 -17.08 9.27 14.49
C ASP A 130 -15.59 8.96 14.54
N ILE A 131 -14.74 9.94 14.21
CA ILE A 131 -13.28 9.72 14.13
C ILE A 131 -12.72 9.40 15.51
N ILE A 132 -12.99 10.22 16.52
CA ILE A 132 -12.45 10.04 17.86
C ILE A 132 -12.97 8.72 18.47
N GLY A 133 -14.26 8.45 18.30
CA GLY A 133 -14.89 7.25 18.84
C GLY A 133 -14.38 5.96 18.21
N VAL A 134 -14.17 5.93 16.87
CA VAL A 134 -13.59 4.77 16.16
C VAL A 134 -12.14 4.55 16.60
N CYS A 135 -11.34 5.63 16.69
CA CYS A 135 -9.96 5.54 17.18
C CYS A 135 -9.91 5.00 18.63
N ALA A 136 -10.81 5.46 19.49
CA ALA A 136 -10.91 4.99 20.87
C ALA A 136 -11.32 3.51 20.94
N ALA A 137 -12.29 3.09 20.12
CA ALA A 137 -12.73 1.70 20.06
C ALA A 137 -11.61 0.77 19.62
N LEU A 138 -10.87 1.15 18.58
CA LEU A 138 -9.74 0.36 18.10
C LEU A 138 -8.59 0.34 19.11
N ASN A 139 -8.27 1.48 19.74
CA ASN A 139 -7.25 1.54 20.80
C ASN A 139 -7.61 0.64 21.99
N TYR A 140 -8.88 0.61 22.39
CA TYR A 140 -9.38 -0.28 23.45
C TYR A 140 -9.22 -1.77 23.09
N LEU A 141 -9.56 -2.17 21.86
CA LEU A 141 -9.36 -3.54 21.39
C LEU A 141 -7.88 -3.92 21.31
N ASN A 142 -7.02 -2.94 21.12
CA ASN A 142 -5.57 -3.08 20.99
C ASN A 142 -5.16 -4.30 20.16
N PRO A 143 -5.62 -4.40 18.91
CA PRO A 143 -5.32 -5.54 18.05
C PRO A 143 -3.83 -5.60 17.73
N ARG A 144 -3.35 -6.81 17.43
CA ARG A 144 -1.99 -6.99 16.93
C ARG A 144 -1.83 -6.42 15.53
N ARG A 145 -2.88 -6.56 14.70
CA ARG A 145 -2.96 -6.08 13.31
C ARG A 145 -4.39 -5.73 12.95
N VAL A 146 -4.51 -4.79 12.03
CA VAL A 146 -5.79 -4.40 11.44
C VAL A 146 -5.74 -4.67 9.95
N TYR A 147 -6.62 -5.53 9.48
CA TYR A 147 -6.84 -5.87 8.08
C TYR A 147 -8.10 -5.20 7.57
N CYS A 148 -8.12 -4.89 6.28
CA CYS A 148 -9.33 -4.44 5.59
C CYS A 148 -9.34 -4.98 4.17
N ASN A 149 -10.52 -5.26 3.62
CA ASN A 149 -10.66 -5.47 2.18
C ASN A 149 -10.74 -4.13 1.44
N GLU A 150 -10.56 -4.19 0.13
CA GLU A 150 -10.61 -3.00 -0.74
C GLU A 150 -12.00 -2.35 -0.69
N PRO A 151 -12.12 -1.03 -0.40
CA PRO A 151 -13.41 -0.33 -0.35
C PRO A 151 -13.96 -0.03 -1.73
N MET A 152 -15.31 0.02 -1.84
CA MET A 152 -16.01 0.52 -3.03
C MET A 152 -16.36 1.99 -2.84
N LEU A 153 -16.25 2.80 -3.90
CA LEU A 153 -16.43 4.26 -3.80
C LEU A 153 -17.85 4.73 -4.12
N GLY A 154 -18.59 3.98 -4.95
CA GLY A 154 -19.87 4.41 -5.48
C GLY A 154 -19.74 5.29 -6.74
N LYS A 155 -20.87 5.84 -7.21
CA LYS A 155 -20.94 6.76 -8.34
C LYS A 155 -22.13 7.72 -8.22
N GLY A 156 -22.27 8.63 -9.20
CA GLY A 156 -23.36 9.59 -9.24
C GLY A 156 -22.98 10.89 -8.56
N PHE A 157 -23.88 11.43 -7.76
CA PHE A 157 -23.69 12.75 -7.13
C PHE A 157 -24.13 12.72 -5.67
N VAL A 158 -23.44 13.51 -4.85
CA VAL A 158 -23.80 13.78 -3.46
C VAL A 158 -24.02 15.29 -3.29
N GLN A 159 -25.01 15.66 -2.46
CA GLN A 159 -25.24 17.04 -2.08
C GLN A 159 -24.37 17.39 -0.89
N THR A 160 -23.53 18.41 -1.02
CA THR A 160 -22.58 18.89 -0.02
C THR A 160 -22.73 20.38 0.23
N GLU A 161 -22.01 20.94 1.20
CA GLU A 161 -21.94 22.41 1.38
C GLU A 161 -21.33 23.12 0.16
N HIS A 162 -20.51 22.43 -0.63
CA HIS A 162 -19.96 22.92 -1.90
C HIS A 162 -20.91 22.77 -3.09
N GLY A 163 -22.16 22.38 -2.85
CA GLY A 163 -23.13 22.06 -3.86
C GLY A 163 -23.13 20.60 -4.25
N LYS A 164 -23.54 20.30 -5.48
CA LYS A 164 -23.65 18.93 -5.99
C LYS A 164 -22.30 18.46 -6.53
N LEU A 165 -21.62 17.54 -5.82
CA LEU A 165 -20.35 16.96 -6.22
C LEU A 165 -20.54 15.58 -6.84
N SER A 166 -19.63 15.22 -7.75
CA SER A 166 -19.54 13.84 -8.26
C SER A 166 -19.01 12.89 -7.19
N VAL A 167 -19.50 11.65 -7.21
CA VAL A 167 -18.97 10.56 -6.37
C VAL A 167 -17.94 9.76 -7.17
N PRO A 168 -16.77 9.47 -6.60
CA PRO A 168 -16.30 9.87 -5.26
C PRO A 168 -15.95 11.36 -5.17
N PRO A 169 -16.16 11.99 -3.98
CA PRO A 169 -15.76 13.38 -3.76
C PRO A 169 -14.24 13.59 -3.91
N PRO A 170 -13.79 14.82 -4.29
CA PRO A 170 -12.37 15.11 -4.51
C PRO A 170 -11.47 14.76 -3.32
N ALA A 171 -11.93 15.00 -2.08
CA ALA A 171 -11.18 14.67 -0.87
C ALA A 171 -10.94 13.16 -0.73
N VAL A 172 -11.92 12.32 -1.09
CA VAL A 172 -11.77 10.85 -1.11
C VAL A 172 -10.70 10.43 -2.10
N ILE A 173 -10.71 10.99 -3.32
CA ILE A 173 -9.69 10.69 -4.35
C ILE A 173 -8.29 11.07 -3.84
N GLU A 174 -8.16 12.22 -3.21
CA GLU A 174 -6.86 12.69 -2.70
C GLU A 174 -6.35 11.80 -1.55
N LEU A 175 -7.20 11.37 -0.62
CA LEU A 175 -6.85 10.41 0.44
C LEU A 175 -6.37 9.08 -0.12
N ILE A 176 -7.09 8.53 -1.11
CA ILE A 176 -6.72 7.29 -1.80
C ILE A 176 -5.34 7.43 -2.45
N ARG A 177 -5.11 8.54 -3.16
CA ARG A 177 -3.83 8.84 -3.82
C ARG A 177 -2.67 8.95 -2.82
N GLN A 178 -2.86 9.69 -1.72
CA GLN A 178 -1.81 9.92 -0.71
C GLN A 178 -1.35 8.63 -0.04
N LYS A 179 -2.28 7.74 0.26
CA LYS A 179 -2.01 6.49 0.99
C LYS A 179 -1.92 5.26 0.08
N ASN A 180 -1.99 5.46 -1.25
CA ASN A 180 -1.96 4.39 -2.25
C ASN A 180 -2.96 3.26 -1.96
N ILE A 181 -4.19 3.63 -1.59
CA ILE A 181 -5.25 2.69 -1.26
C ILE A 181 -5.78 2.05 -2.54
N LYS A 182 -5.78 0.72 -2.59
CA LYS A 182 -6.48 -0.01 -3.65
C LYS A 182 -7.98 0.06 -3.41
N VAL A 183 -8.74 0.32 -4.47
CA VAL A 183 -10.20 0.44 -4.42
C VAL A 183 -10.87 -0.43 -5.46
N LEU A 184 -12.03 -0.97 -5.15
CA LEU A 184 -12.83 -1.68 -6.12
C LEU A 184 -13.59 -0.68 -6.99
N SER A 185 -13.41 -0.81 -8.31
CA SER A 185 -14.25 -0.11 -9.26
C SER A 185 -15.68 -0.67 -9.17
N SER A 186 -16.66 0.21 -9.03
CA SER A 186 -18.08 -0.19 -9.06
C SER A 186 -18.49 -0.54 -10.49
N LEU A 187 -18.17 -1.76 -10.93
CA LEU A 187 -18.52 -2.27 -12.27
C LEU A 187 -20.03 -2.32 -12.50
N ASN A 188 -20.83 -2.39 -11.46
CA ASN A 188 -22.29 -2.35 -11.49
C ASN A 188 -22.79 -1.15 -10.69
N SER A 189 -22.87 -0.04 -11.37
CA SER A 189 -23.69 1.18 -11.16
C SER A 189 -24.50 1.28 -9.85
N ILE A 190 -23.81 1.40 -8.72
CA ILE A 190 -24.45 1.75 -7.45
C ILE A 190 -24.44 3.28 -7.35
N ASP A 191 -25.62 3.90 -7.44
CA ASP A 191 -25.77 5.33 -7.27
C ASP A 191 -25.73 5.69 -5.78
N GLY A 192 -24.85 6.63 -5.43
CA GLY A 192 -24.64 7.14 -4.08
C GLY A 192 -23.19 7.00 -3.61
N GLU A 193 -22.87 7.75 -2.56
CA GLU A 193 -21.58 7.69 -1.88
C GLU A 193 -21.53 6.46 -0.98
N LEU A 194 -20.71 5.49 -1.34
CA LEU A 194 -20.52 4.28 -0.55
C LEU A 194 -19.44 4.44 0.51
N SER A 195 -18.40 5.17 0.18
CA SER A 195 -17.28 5.43 1.09
C SER A 195 -17.09 6.93 1.28
N THR A 196 -17.28 7.38 2.52
CA THR A 196 -17.19 8.79 2.88
C THR A 196 -15.74 9.23 3.12
N PRO A 197 -15.42 10.55 3.06
CA PRO A 197 -14.10 11.05 3.41
C PRO A 197 -13.63 10.59 4.79
N THR A 198 -14.54 10.61 5.78
CA THR A 198 -14.27 10.14 7.16
C THR A 198 -13.92 8.65 7.20
N GLY A 199 -14.72 7.82 6.50
CA GLY A 199 -14.48 6.38 6.43
C GLY A 199 -13.14 6.04 5.78
N ILE A 200 -12.81 6.67 4.65
CA ILE A 200 -11.53 6.46 3.95
C ILE A 200 -10.34 6.99 4.77
N ALA A 201 -10.48 8.12 5.49
CA ALA A 201 -9.42 8.62 6.35
C ALA A 201 -9.13 7.67 7.52
N LEU A 202 -10.17 7.11 8.15
CA LEU A 202 -10.03 6.09 9.19
C LEU A 202 -9.33 4.85 8.63
N LEU A 203 -9.78 4.33 7.49
CA LEU A 203 -9.14 3.19 6.83
C LEU A 203 -7.66 3.48 6.52
N ALA A 204 -7.37 4.64 5.95
CA ALA A 204 -6.03 5.08 5.53
C ALA A 204 -4.99 5.16 6.66
N ASN A 205 -5.43 5.37 7.90
CA ASN A 205 -4.55 5.58 9.05
C ASN A 205 -4.62 4.46 10.11
N LEU A 206 -5.67 3.64 10.10
CA LEU A 206 -5.87 2.59 11.10
C LEU A 206 -5.57 1.18 10.59
N VAL A 207 -5.52 0.99 9.27
CA VAL A 207 -5.36 -0.33 8.65
C VAL A 207 -3.90 -0.58 8.31
N ASP A 208 -3.40 -1.75 8.72
CA ASP A 208 -2.04 -2.18 8.41
C ASP A 208 -1.96 -2.89 7.04
N TYR A 209 -3.02 -3.63 6.67
CA TYR A 209 -3.06 -4.45 5.45
C TYR A 209 -4.40 -4.33 4.73
N LEU A 210 -4.36 -4.00 3.44
CA LEU A 210 -5.56 -3.90 2.56
C LEU A 210 -5.97 -5.26 1.94
N GLU A 211 -5.45 -6.35 2.47
CA GLU A 211 -5.83 -7.70 2.07
C GLU A 211 -6.07 -8.54 3.34
N PRO A 212 -7.19 -9.25 3.45
CA PRO A 212 -7.42 -10.18 4.55
C PRO A 212 -6.34 -11.27 4.60
N PRO A 213 -6.03 -11.84 5.76
CA PRO A 213 -5.11 -12.96 5.84
C PRO A 213 -5.66 -14.16 5.08
N SER A 214 -4.78 -14.96 4.46
CA SER A 214 -5.16 -16.11 3.62
C SER A 214 -5.92 -17.19 4.40
N LYS A 215 -5.66 -17.29 5.73
CA LYS A 215 -6.34 -18.23 6.64
C LYS A 215 -6.54 -17.56 7.99
N TYR A 216 -7.76 -17.60 8.47
CA TYR A 216 -8.13 -17.09 9.80
C TYR A 216 -9.37 -17.78 10.35
N SER A 217 -9.55 -17.76 11.67
CA SER A 217 -10.79 -18.07 12.34
C SER A 217 -11.44 -16.79 12.87
N VAL A 218 -12.78 -16.76 12.86
CA VAL A 218 -13.55 -15.65 13.42
C VAL A 218 -13.89 -15.97 14.86
N ASN A 219 -13.47 -15.11 15.79
CA ASN A 219 -13.74 -15.25 17.22
C ASN A 219 -15.06 -14.54 17.61
N SER A 220 -15.28 -13.35 17.09
CA SER A 220 -16.51 -12.57 17.23
C SER A 220 -16.60 -11.54 16.13
N TYR A 221 -17.78 -10.97 15.92
CA TYR A 221 -17.99 -9.90 14.94
C TYR A 221 -19.09 -8.96 15.37
N GLY A 222 -19.05 -7.76 14.84
CA GLY A 222 -20.09 -6.75 14.97
C GLY A 222 -20.44 -6.12 13.63
N VAL A 223 -21.68 -5.67 13.50
CA VAL A 223 -22.27 -5.13 12.26
C VAL A 223 -22.75 -3.69 12.47
N GLY A 224 -22.21 -2.77 11.71
CA GLY A 224 -22.67 -1.38 11.64
C GLY A 224 -23.47 -1.12 10.37
N ILE A 225 -24.59 -0.41 10.49
CA ILE A 225 -25.52 -0.13 9.40
C ILE A 225 -25.45 1.33 9.02
N GLY A 226 -25.31 1.61 7.72
CA GLY A 226 -25.32 2.96 7.14
C GLY A 226 -26.72 3.49 6.88
N ASP A 227 -26.80 4.80 6.64
CA ASP A 227 -28.07 5.54 6.44
C ASP A 227 -28.69 5.31 5.07
N LEU A 228 -27.89 5.18 4.03
CA LEU A 228 -28.37 5.03 2.67
C LEU A 228 -29.00 3.66 2.45
N LYS A 229 -30.14 3.66 1.75
CA LYS A 229 -30.85 2.44 1.37
C LYS A 229 -30.50 2.05 -0.04
N PHE A 230 -29.97 0.84 -0.20
CA PHE A 230 -29.65 0.22 -1.47
C PHE A 230 -30.47 -1.06 -1.68
N THR A 231 -30.38 -1.66 -2.85
CA THR A 231 -30.95 -2.99 -3.15
C THR A 231 -30.18 -4.14 -2.51
N PHE A 232 -29.03 -3.86 -1.91
CA PHE A 232 -28.17 -4.77 -1.17
C PHE A 232 -27.91 -4.19 0.24
N PRO A 233 -27.40 -5.01 1.17
CA PRO A 233 -27.14 -4.56 2.54
C PRO A 233 -26.06 -3.49 2.59
N ASN A 234 -26.39 -2.29 3.10
CA ASN A 234 -25.44 -1.22 3.39
C ASN A 234 -24.94 -1.37 4.82
N LEU A 235 -23.81 -2.03 4.97
CA LEU A 235 -23.25 -2.36 6.28
C LEU A 235 -21.72 -2.55 6.21
N VAL A 236 -21.07 -2.31 7.36
CA VAL A 236 -19.67 -2.69 7.64
C VAL A 236 -19.67 -3.79 8.70
N ARG A 237 -18.78 -4.76 8.54
CA ARG A 237 -18.53 -5.77 9.58
C ARG A 237 -17.12 -5.60 10.13
N VAL A 238 -17.02 -5.69 11.45
CA VAL A 238 -15.73 -5.72 12.15
C VAL A 238 -15.61 -7.06 12.86
N TYR A 239 -14.59 -7.82 12.53
CA TYR A 239 -14.32 -9.13 13.08
C TYR A 239 -13.11 -9.09 14.02
N LYS A 240 -13.20 -9.76 15.16
CA LYS A 240 -12.02 -10.24 15.87
C LYS A 240 -11.64 -11.59 15.29
N ILE A 241 -10.43 -11.70 14.82
CA ILE A 241 -9.94 -12.91 14.16
C ILE A 241 -8.66 -13.42 14.80
N THR A 242 -8.41 -14.71 14.63
CA THR A 242 -7.10 -15.33 14.83
C THR A 242 -6.55 -15.69 13.46
N SER A 243 -5.52 -15.02 12.99
CA SER A 243 -4.87 -15.35 11.73
C SER A 243 -3.89 -16.50 11.89
N PHE A 244 -3.87 -17.42 10.92
CA PHE A 244 -3.01 -18.61 10.87
C PHE A 244 -1.89 -18.44 9.85
N GLU A 245 -1.43 -17.24 9.63
CA GLU A 245 -0.24 -17.04 8.80
C GLU A 245 0.98 -17.54 9.57
N ASP A 246 1.77 -18.40 8.93
CA ASP A 246 3.00 -18.95 9.51
C ASP A 246 3.98 -17.83 9.90
N PHE A 247 4.06 -17.57 11.20
CA PHE A 247 4.90 -16.55 11.82
C PHE A 247 6.35 -17.01 12.01
N SER A 248 7.01 -17.40 10.95
CA SER A 248 8.48 -17.52 11.00
C SER A 248 9.22 -16.23 10.61
N MET A 249 8.47 -15.13 10.34
CA MET A 249 9.11 -13.86 9.98
C MET A 249 8.66 -12.73 10.92
N ASN A 250 9.64 -12.12 11.60
CA ASN A 250 9.49 -10.87 12.35
C ASN A 250 9.00 -9.74 11.41
N VAL A 251 7.68 -9.52 11.33
CA VAL A 251 7.04 -8.58 10.39
C VAL A 251 7.38 -7.12 10.67
N ASN A 252 7.88 -6.78 11.85
CA ASN A 252 8.33 -5.42 12.15
C ASN A 252 9.56 -4.95 11.35
N LYS A 253 10.11 -5.79 10.43
CA LYS A 253 11.24 -5.43 9.57
C LYS A 253 11.21 -6.09 8.19
N TYR A 254 10.10 -6.74 7.77
CA TYR A 254 10.07 -7.38 6.47
C TYR A 254 9.86 -6.32 5.37
N ILE A 255 10.90 -6.08 4.62
CA ILE A 255 10.85 -5.23 3.43
C ILE A 255 10.45 -6.12 2.26
N SER A 256 9.21 -5.98 1.82
CA SER A 256 8.70 -6.78 0.70
C SER A 256 9.53 -6.56 -0.56
N PRO A 257 9.94 -7.63 -1.24
CA PRO A 257 10.51 -7.51 -2.58
C PRO A 257 9.54 -6.78 -3.51
N LYS A 258 10.08 -6.02 -4.46
CA LYS A 258 9.29 -5.33 -5.48
C LYS A 258 8.85 -6.35 -6.54
N CYS A 259 7.56 -6.39 -6.85
CA CYS A 259 7.04 -7.14 -8.00
C CYS A 259 7.03 -6.23 -9.24
N GLU A 260 7.53 -6.73 -10.35
CA GLU A 260 7.47 -6.07 -11.64
C GLU A 260 7.08 -7.05 -12.74
N GLU A 261 6.47 -6.57 -13.80
CA GLU A 261 6.19 -7.37 -14.99
C GLU A 261 7.35 -7.27 -15.97
N ILE A 262 7.74 -8.41 -16.50
CA ILE A 262 8.78 -8.55 -17.53
C ILE A 262 8.23 -9.29 -18.72
N SER A 263 8.83 -9.09 -19.90
CA SER A 263 8.61 -9.95 -21.04
C SER A 263 9.78 -10.92 -21.19
N ILE A 264 9.47 -12.17 -21.52
CA ILE A 264 10.45 -13.20 -21.88
C ILE A 264 10.20 -13.59 -23.32
N GLN A 265 11.24 -13.43 -24.13
CA GLN A 265 11.24 -13.87 -25.53
C GLN A 265 12.23 -15.01 -25.73
N GLU A 266 11.85 -16.01 -26.55
CA GLU A 266 12.65 -17.21 -26.76
C GLU A 266 12.53 -17.70 -28.23
N ALA A 267 13.65 -18.07 -28.80
CA ALA A 267 13.67 -18.77 -30.09
C ALA A 267 14.73 -19.87 -30.11
N TRP A 268 14.53 -20.86 -31.00
CA TRP A 268 15.49 -21.92 -31.28
C TRP A 268 16.01 -21.75 -32.71
N ILE A 269 17.33 -21.74 -32.88
CA ILE A 269 18.00 -21.45 -34.15
C ILE A 269 18.99 -22.57 -34.46
N ASP A 270 18.89 -23.18 -35.64
CA ASP A 270 19.73 -24.30 -36.07
C ASP A 270 20.50 -24.02 -37.39
N ASP A 271 20.47 -22.77 -37.85
CA ASP A 271 21.02 -22.34 -39.13
C ASP A 271 21.91 -21.07 -39.04
N GLN A 272 22.47 -20.82 -37.84
CA GLN A 272 23.46 -19.78 -37.61
C GLN A 272 24.72 -20.33 -36.94
N THR A 273 25.87 -19.69 -37.21
CA THR A 273 27.13 -20.04 -36.58
C THR A 273 27.16 -19.66 -35.09
N PRO A 274 28.00 -20.32 -34.27
CA PRO A 274 28.16 -19.91 -32.86
C PRO A 274 28.63 -18.45 -32.71
N GLU A 275 29.43 -17.94 -33.64
CA GLU A 275 29.91 -16.56 -33.68
C GLU A 275 28.76 -15.58 -33.92
N ASP A 276 27.86 -15.90 -34.88
CA ASP A 276 26.67 -15.05 -35.16
C ASP A 276 25.74 -15.03 -33.96
N ILE A 277 25.52 -16.16 -33.31
CA ILE A 277 24.72 -16.26 -32.07
C ILE A 277 25.35 -15.40 -30.97
N SER A 278 26.68 -15.47 -30.79
CA SER A 278 27.39 -14.66 -29.78
C SER A 278 27.23 -13.18 -30.04
N ASN A 279 27.38 -12.73 -31.28
CA ASN A 279 27.22 -11.36 -31.70
C ASN A 279 25.77 -10.86 -31.48
N PHE A 280 24.79 -11.69 -31.81
CA PHE A 280 23.40 -11.39 -31.60
C PHE A 280 23.06 -11.26 -30.10
N VAL A 281 23.53 -12.20 -29.28
CA VAL A 281 23.34 -12.16 -27.81
C VAL A 281 23.95 -10.88 -27.22
N GLU A 282 25.14 -10.49 -27.65
CA GLU A 282 25.77 -9.26 -27.17
C GLU A 282 24.99 -8.00 -27.61
N LYS A 283 24.48 -7.99 -28.84
CA LYS A 283 23.59 -6.90 -29.31
C LYS A 283 22.35 -6.79 -28.41
N LEU A 284 21.69 -7.89 -28.07
CA LEU A 284 20.53 -7.87 -27.20
C LEU A 284 20.85 -7.28 -25.78
N ARG A 285 22.06 -7.56 -25.26
CA ARG A 285 22.53 -6.98 -24.01
C ARG A 285 22.76 -5.47 -24.10
N ILE A 286 23.42 -5.02 -25.17
CA ILE A 286 23.69 -3.60 -25.44
C ILE A 286 22.38 -2.80 -25.56
N GLU A 287 21.35 -3.37 -26.19
CA GLU A 287 20.05 -2.73 -26.38
C GLU A 287 19.21 -2.68 -25.08
N GLY A 288 19.73 -3.27 -24.01
CA GLY A 288 19.19 -3.12 -22.67
C GLY A 288 18.24 -4.25 -22.24
N ALA A 289 18.50 -5.47 -22.71
CA ALA A 289 17.92 -6.65 -22.08
C ALA A 289 18.34 -6.71 -20.59
N TYR A 290 17.45 -7.18 -19.72
CA TYR A 290 17.82 -7.43 -18.33
C TYR A 290 18.81 -8.58 -18.21
N ASP A 291 18.60 -9.63 -19.02
CA ASP A 291 19.51 -10.75 -19.13
C ASP A 291 19.26 -11.50 -20.44
N VAL A 292 20.32 -12.16 -20.94
CA VAL A 292 20.26 -13.01 -22.11
C VAL A 292 21.05 -14.29 -21.83
N SER A 293 20.36 -15.41 -21.93
CA SER A 293 20.98 -16.74 -21.82
C SER A 293 20.81 -17.52 -23.11
N TYR A 294 21.77 -18.38 -23.44
CA TYR A 294 21.63 -19.31 -24.52
C TYR A 294 22.30 -20.64 -24.17
N GLN A 295 21.81 -21.71 -24.78
CA GLN A 295 22.32 -23.07 -24.59
C GLN A 295 22.22 -23.85 -25.90
N ALA A 296 23.18 -24.74 -26.13
CA ALA A 296 23.13 -25.70 -27.24
C ALA A 296 22.02 -26.74 -27.00
N ILE A 297 21.26 -27.02 -28.04
CA ILE A 297 20.16 -27.99 -28.01
C ILE A 297 20.21 -28.90 -29.24
N ASN A 298 19.74 -30.14 -29.11
CA ASN A 298 19.51 -31.02 -30.25
C ASN A 298 18.12 -30.79 -30.83
N MET A 299 18.05 -30.48 -32.09
CA MET A 299 16.81 -30.24 -32.83
C MET A 299 16.47 -31.40 -33.79
N LYS A 300 15.30 -31.29 -34.44
CA LYS A 300 14.87 -32.27 -35.43
C LYS A 300 15.96 -32.52 -36.50
N LYS A 301 16.00 -33.72 -37.06
CA LYS A 301 17.00 -34.16 -38.05
C LYS A 301 18.43 -34.18 -37.50
N ASN A 302 18.60 -34.35 -36.17
CA ASN A 302 19.90 -34.39 -35.49
C ASN A 302 20.76 -33.14 -35.69
N ARG A 303 20.15 -31.99 -35.91
CA ARG A 303 20.87 -30.70 -36.00
C ARG A 303 21.16 -30.16 -34.61
N ILE A 304 22.37 -29.64 -34.43
CA ILE A 304 22.72 -28.88 -33.27
C ILE A 304 22.26 -27.42 -33.50
N GLY A 305 21.47 -26.88 -32.58
CA GLY A 305 21.03 -25.51 -32.62
C GLY A 305 21.21 -24.84 -31.25
N PHE A 306 20.73 -23.62 -31.12
CA PHE A 306 20.79 -22.83 -29.91
C PHE A 306 19.38 -22.43 -29.47
N SER A 307 19.06 -22.65 -28.20
CA SER A 307 17.94 -22.02 -27.53
C SER A 307 18.42 -20.70 -26.90
N ILE A 308 17.87 -19.58 -27.32
CA ILE A 308 18.19 -18.27 -26.80
C ILE A 308 16.97 -17.73 -26.05
N GLN A 309 17.16 -17.27 -24.81
CA GLN A 309 16.12 -16.66 -24.00
C GLN A 309 16.56 -15.26 -23.59
N VAL A 310 15.66 -14.29 -23.73
CA VAL A 310 15.88 -12.89 -23.39
C VAL A 310 14.85 -12.46 -22.35
N ILE A 311 15.31 -11.89 -21.26
CA ILE A 311 14.49 -11.25 -20.25
C ILE A 311 14.60 -9.72 -20.46
N LEU A 312 13.46 -9.05 -20.64
CA LEU A 312 13.46 -7.65 -21.04
C LEU A 312 12.35 -6.83 -20.36
N PRO A 313 12.52 -5.49 -20.30
CA PRO A 313 11.46 -4.59 -19.85
C PRO A 313 10.21 -4.76 -20.71
N ILE A 314 9.03 -4.81 -20.09
CA ILE A 314 7.78 -5.08 -20.80
C ILE A 314 7.48 -4.03 -21.88
N GLU A 315 7.84 -2.78 -21.63
CA GLU A 315 7.68 -1.67 -22.57
C GLU A 315 8.56 -1.77 -23.82
N LYS A 316 9.64 -2.57 -23.77
CA LYS A 316 10.55 -2.78 -24.91
C LYS A 316 10.23 -4.04 -25.74
N LYS A 317 9.18 -4.78 -25.41
CA LYS A 317 8.91 -6.10 -26.03
C LYS A 317 8.80 -6.05 -27.56
N GLU A 318 8.17 -5.01 -28.12
CA GLU A 318 8.03 -4.89 -29.58
C GLU A 318 9.35 -4.52 -30.27
N PHE A 319 10.15 -3.68 -29.64
CA PHE A 319 11.48 -3.35 -30.13
C PHE A 319 12.37 -4.58 -30.18
N PHE A 320 12.41 -5.39 -29.10
CA PHE A 320 13.19 -6.62 -29.08
C PHE A 320 12.67 -7.66 -30.06
N ARG A 321 11.35 -7.74 -30.30
CA ARG A 321 10.77 -8.63 -31.32
C ARG A 321 11.28 -8.30 -32.73
N ARG A 322 11.49 -7.00 -33.05
CA ARG A 322 12.12 -6.59 -34.29
C ARG A 322 13.58 -7.03 -34.36
N LEU A 323 14.35 -6.86 -33.28
CA LEU A 323 15.75 -7.29 -33.25
C LEU A 323 15.91 -8.79 -33.57
N TRP A 324 14.99 -9.64 -33.10
CA TRP A 324 14.99 -11.06 -33.46
C TRP A 324 14.91 -11.30 -34.98
N PHE A 325 13.99 -10.64 -35.64
CA PHE A 325 13.76 -10.83 -37.07
C PHE A 325 14.80 -10.12 -37.95
N ASP A 326 15.39 -9.02 -37.43
CA ASP A 326 16.39 -8.26 -38.19
C ASP A 326 17.81 -8.84 -38.08
N TYR A 327 18.13 -9.52 -36.98
CA TYR A 327 19.51 -9.92 -36.65
C TYR A 327 19.67 -11.45 -36.39
N SER A 328 18.62 -12.21 -36.58
CA SER A 328 18.73 -13.68 -36.52
C SER A 328 17.93 -14.32 -37.65
N ASN A 329 18.21 -15.59 -37.93
CA ASN A 329 17.49 -16.38 -38.97
C ASN A 329 16.17 -16.96 -38.44
N THR A 330 15.75 -16.63 -37.21
CA THR A 330 14.50 -17.18 -36.67
C THR A 330 13.29 -16.70 -37.44
N ILE A 331 12.39 -17.61 -37.75
CA ILE A 331 11.08 -17.28 -38.37
C ILE A 331 9.97 -17.12 -37.35
N GLY A 332 10.27 -17.29 -36.05
CA GLY A 332 9.27 -17.20 -35.00
C GLY A 332 9.88 -17.07 -33.61
N VAL A 333 9.30 -16.19 -32.83
CA VAL A 333 9.69 -15.90 -31.44
C VAL A 333 8.51 -16.23 -30.50
N ARG A 334 8.77 -17.03 -29.49
CA ARG A 334 7.83 -17.26 -28.39
C ARG A 334 7.94 -16.13 -27.39
N GLU A 335 6.82 -15.57 -26.99
CA GLU A 335 6.77 -14.47 -26.04
C GLU A 335 5.78 -14.76 -24.92
N ARG A 336 6.16 -14.43 -23.67
CA ARG A 336 5.26 -14.46 -22.52
C ARG A 336 5.55 -13.31 -21.57
N THR A 337 4.52 -12.80 -20.91
CA THR A 337 4.64 -11.88 -19.78
C THR A 337 4.71 -12.67 -18.49
N GLN A 338 5.59 -12.27 -17.60
CA GLN A 338 5.81 -12.96 -16.32
C GLN A 338 6.11 -11.96 -15.22
N SER A 339 5.59 -12.21 -14.01
CA SER A 339 5.95 -11.46 -12.81
C SER A 339 7.35 -11.83 -12.32
N ARG A 340 8.14 -10.84 -11.95
CA ARG A 340 9.46 -11.00 -11.35
C ARG A 340 9.53 -10.27 -10.02
N TRP A 341 9.97 -10.96 -8.98
CA TRP A 341 10.21 -10.38 -7.66
C TRP A 341 11.67 -10.02 -7.50
N ILE A 342 11.96 -8.76 -7.17
CA ILE A 342 13.32 -8.24 -7.02
C ILE A 342 13.49 -7.58 -5.65
N LEU A 343 14.69 -7.73 -5.08
CA LEU A 343 15.09 -6.98 -3.89
C LEU A 343 15.48 -5.55 -4.29
N LEU A 344 15.17 -4.60 -3.42
CA LEU A 344 15.62 -3.23 -3.60
C LEU A 344 17.14 -3.16 -3.62
N ARG A 345 17.68 -2.43 -4.58
CA ARG A 345 19.12 -2.27 -4.79
C ARG A 345 19.47 -0.81 -5.06
N ARG A 346 20.72 -0.45 -4.76
CA ARG A 346 21.27 0.85 -5.12
C ARG A 346 22.74 0.75 -5.43
N ARG A 347 23.24 1.66 -6.25
CA ARG A 347 24.67 1.78 -6.57
C ARG A 347 25.33 2.83 -5.69
N GLY A 348 26.62 2.68 -5.49
CA GLY A 348 27.43 3.62 -4.76
C GLY A 348 28.90 3.24 -4.81
N GLU A 349 29.72 3.98 -4.09
CA GLU A 349 31.14 3.70 -3.91
C GLU A 349 31.45 3.32 -2.47
N CYS A 350 32.48 2.52 -2.29
CA CYS A 350 33.02 2.16 -0.99
C CYS A 350 34.51 2.52 -0.92
N SER A 351 34.90 3.32 0.04
CA SER A 351 36.32 3.65 0.26
C SER A 351 37.00 2.48 0.96
N THR A 352 38.01 1.90 0.29
CA THR A 352 38.79 0.77 0.74
C THR A 352 40.27 1.09 0.75
N THR A 353 41.11 0.14 1.16
CA THR A 353 42.59 0.24 1.04
C THR A 353 43.07 0.26 -0.41
N PHE A 354 42.21 -0.10 -1.37
CA PHE A 354 42.50 -0.07 -2.81
C PHE A 354 41.91 1.19 -3.48
N GLY A 355 41.52 2.21 -2.70
CA GLY A 355 40.81 3.39 -3.19
C GLY A 355 39.29 3.21 -3.16
N ASN A 356 38.59 4.09 -3.92
CA ASN A 356 37.15 4.04 -4.07
C ASN A 356 36.77 2.96 -5.10
N ILE A 357 35.85 2.08 -4.71
CA ILE A 357 35.40 0.93 -5.50
C ILE A 357 33.90 1.03 -5.73
N ASN A 358 33.46 0.86 -6.97
CA ASN A 358 32.05 0.78 -7.29
C ASN A 358 31.42 -0.51 -6.74
N VAL A 359 30.35 -0.34 -5.97
CA VAL A 359 29.65 -1.44 -5.30
C VAL A 359 28.14 -1.29 -5.43
N LYS A 360 27.46 -2.43 -5.38
CA LYS A 360 26.01 -2.52 -5.31
C LYS A 360 25.58 -2.96 -3.92
N GLN A 361 24.65 -2.24 -3.32
CA GLN A 361 23.95 -2.68 -2.12
C GLN A 361 22.61 -3.29 -2.48
N THR A 362 22.25 -4.35 -1.76
CA THR A 362 20.93 -5.00 -1.87
C THR A 362 20.32 -5.04 -0.47
N LEU A 363 19.07 -4.59 -0.37
CA LEU A 363 18.29 -4.60 0.85
C LEU A 363 17.50 -5.91 0.92
N LYS A 364 17.77 -6.71 1.95
CA LYS A 364 17.08 -7.97 2.16
C LYS A 364 15.76 -7.78 2.91
N PRO A 365 14.84 -8.74 2.80
CA PRO A 365 13.56 -8.68 3.50
C PRO A 365 13.65 -8.51 5.02
N ASP A 366 14.72 -9.03 5.65
CA ASP A 366 14.99 -8.89 7.09
C ASP A 366 15.57 -7.52 7.48
N GLY A 367 15.67 -6.58 6.51
CA GLY A 367 16.27 -5.26 6.69
C GLY A 367 17.80 -5.25 6.66
N SER A 368 18.44 -6.41 6.53
CA SER A 368 19.90 -6.46 6.39
C SER A 368 20.34 -5.98 5.01
N ILE A 369 21.50 -5.35 4.94
CA ILE A 369 22.08 -4.85 3.70
C ILE A 369 23.26 -5.71 3.32
N THR A 370 23.25 -6.24 2.11
CA THR A 370 24.41 -6.90 1.52
C THR A 370 25.10 -5.98 0.52
N MET A 371 26.42 -6.04 0.42
CA MET A 371 27.20 -5.24 -0.50
C MET A 371 28.05 -6.16 -1.38
N LYS A 372 28.02 -5.92 -2.67
CA LYS A 372 28.82 -6.65 -3.67
C LYS A 372 29.56 -5.66 -4.56
N PRO A 373 30.86 -5.84 -4.79
CA PRO A 373 31.60 -5.07 -5.79
C PRO A 373 31.13 -5.40 -7.20
N GLU A 374 31.29 -4.47 -8.13
CA GLU A 374 31.20 -4.75 -9.56
C GLU A 374 32.33 -5.72 -9.94
N ASN A 375 32.07 -6.64 -10.86
CA ASN A 375 33.04 -7.67 -11.20
C ASN A 375 34.32 -7.08 -11.86
N ASP A 376 34.15 -6.04 -12.67
CA ASP A 376 35.25 -5.36 -13.33
C ASP A 376 36.22 -4.72 -12.33
N GLU A 377 35.69 -4.17 -11.22
CA GLU A 377 36.51 -3.64 -10.14
C GLU A 377 37.29 -4.75 -9.42
N VAL A 378 36.67 -5.93 -9.23
CA VAL A 378 37.38 -7.06 -8.63
C VAL A 378 38.51 -7.53 -9.51
N LEU A 379 38.28 -7.63 -10.84
CA LEU A 379 39.31 -8.02 -11.80
C LEU A 379 40.44 -6.98 -11.87
N ARG A 380 40.12 -5.71 -11.89
CA ARG A 380 41.10 -4.62 -11.88
C ARG A 380 42.03 -4.73 -10.65
N ILE A 381 41.45 -4.85 -9.46
CA ILE A 381 42.20 -4.94 -8.21
C ILE A 381 43.06 -6.23 -8.17
N GLN A 382 42.50 -7.34 -8.66
CA GLN A 382 43.21 -8.59 -8.74
C GLN A 382 44.50 -8.49 -9.59
N LEU A 383 44.38 -7.83 -10.76
CA LEU A 383 45.50 -7.64 -11.68
C LEU A 383 46.54 -6.65 -11.09
N GLU A 384 46.11 -5.54 -10.49
CA GLU A 384 46.96 -4.50 -9.95
C GLU A 384 47.73 -4.97 -8.68
N HIS A 385 47.04 -5.69 -7.79
CA HIS A 385 47.57 -6.04 -6.46
C HIS A 385 47.97 -7.50 -6.28
N LYS A 386 47.68 -8.38 -7.28
CA LYS A 386 47.97 -9.83 -7.28
C LYS A 386 47.40 -10.57 -6.05
N ILE A 387 46.24 -10.19 -5.60
CA ILE A 387 45.56 -10.80 -4.44
C ILE A 387 44.34 -11.60 -4.91
N SER A 388 43.86 -12.52 -4.08
CA SER A 388 42.73 -13.37 -4.41
C SER A 388 41.41 -12.61 -4.43
N THR A 389 40.47 -13.04 -5.29
CA THR A 389 39.10 -12.46 -5.34
C THR A 389 38.40 -12.61 -3.99
N TYR A 390 38.71 -13.63 -3.21
CA TYR A 390 38.18 -13.84 -1.87
C TYR A 390 38.61 -12.75 -0.91
N GLU A 391 39.89 -12.42 -0.89
CA GLU A 391 40.45 -11.34 -0.03
C GLU A 391 39.88 -9.98 -0.41
N ILE A 392 39.80 -9.68 -1.70
CA ILE A 392 39.18 -8.45 -2.20
C ILE A 392 37.75 -8.31 -1.65
N ARG A 393 36.92 -9.34 -1.83
CA ARG A 393 35.54 -9.34 -1.36
C ARG A 393 35.42 -9.22 0.16
N LYS A 394 36.35 -9.82 0.92
CA LYS A 394 36.42 -9.70 2.38
C LYS A 394 36.71 -8.27 2.82
N ILE A 395 37.71 -7.62 2.25
CA ILE A 395 38.12 -6.24 2.55
C ILE A 395 36.95 -5.27 2.23
N ILE A 396 36.28 -5.46 1.08
CA ILE A 396 35.13 -4.62 0.70
C ILE A 396 33.97 -4.81 1.70
N LYS A 397 33.70 -6.03 2.14
CA LYS A 397 32.68 -6.30 3.15
C LYS A 397 32.98 -5.63 4.49
N GLU A 398 34.24 -5.68 4.94
CA GLU A 398 34.71 -5.03 6.17
C GLU A 398 34.64 -3.49 6.07
N SER A 399 34.79 -2.94 4.86
CA SER A 399 34.68 -1.51 4.58
C SER A 399 33.24 -1.00 4.40
N SER A 400 32.25 -1.83 4.64
CA SER A 400 30.82 -1.53 4.37
C SER A 400 30.29 -0.26 5.05
N LYS A 401 30.86 0.14 6.19
CA LYS A 401 30.53 1.38 6.90
C LYS A 401 30.94 2.66 6.15
N LYS A 402 31.84 2.55 5.16
CA LYS A 402 32.34 3.67 4.35
C LYS A 402 31.65 3.77 2.99
N PHE A 403 30.45 3.20 2.87
CA PHE A 403 29.66 3.26 1.64
C PHE A 403 29.00 4.63 1.47
N LYS A 404 29.08 5.18 0.25
CA LYS A 404 28.40 6.40 -0.18
C LYS A 404 27.50 6.07 -1.37
N ALA A 405 26.21 6.27 -1.22
CA ALA A 405 25.22 5.98 -2.26
C ALA A 405 25.25 7.05 -3.37
N PHE A 406 25.11 6.65 -4.63
CA PHE A 406 24.90 7.53 -5.77
C PHE A 406 23.42 7.75 -6.07
N GLU A 407 22.56 6.87 -5.61
CA GLU A 407 21.12 6.86 -5.90
C GLU A 407 20.33 6.32 -4.72
N ASN A 408 19.02 6.59 -4.71
CA ASN A 408 18.10 5.99 -3.76
C ASN A 408 17.86 4.50 -4.07
N TRP A 409 17.22 3.79 -3.15
CA TRP A 409 16.77 2.42 -3.37
C TRP A 409 15.79 2.33 -4.54
N LYS A 410 16.04 1.39 -5.47
CA LYS A 410 15.21 1.10 -6.65
C LYS A 410 14.73 -0.33 -6.61
#